data_2e083e00d94dc7f2c3b792e7ae155be1
#
_entry.id   2e083e00d94dc7f2c3b792e7ae155be1
#
_cell.length_a   1.000
_cell.length_b   1.000
_cell.length_c   1.000
_cell.angle_alpha   90.00
_cell.angle_beta   90.00
_cell.angle_gamma   90.00
#
_symmetry.space_group_name_H-M   'P 1'
#
loop_
_entity.id
_entity.type
_entity.pdbx_description
1 polymer ?
#
loop_
_entity_poly.entity_id
_entity_poly.type
_entity_poly.pdbx_seq_one_letter_code
_entity_poly.pdbx_strand_id
1 'polypeptide(L)'
;MENQGQGRGRFTRRLTQSEVEQQIILFPFVAVAAYFTFEQGEVFFMDVKDSLGKDWTFKCKFHTNEETGNYVSISMPQFSMEKGLKANDEVTFVERPQRDGPGPWKKFRIEIKRQIRLFGVDMWGELNV
;
A
#
# COMPACT_ATOMS: atom_id res chain seq x y z
N MET A 1 -26.27 -0.47 -3.10
CA MET A 1 -25.72 -0.16 -3.18
C MET A 1 -24.92 0.14 -3.59
N GLU A 2 -24.71 0.07 -3.39
CA GLU A 2 -23.92 0.40 -3.64
C GLU A 2 -22.99 0.92 -3.83
N ASN A 3 -22.75 1.17 -3.63
CA ASN A 3 -21.95 1.83 -3.89
C ASN A 3 -21.04 1.78 -4.10
N GLN A 4 -20.85 1.48 -3.92
CA GLN A 4 -19.98 1.46 -4.11
C GLN A 4 -19.12 2.10 -4.59
N GLY A 5 -19.29 1.94 -4.36
CA GLY A 5 -18.54 2.64 -4.76
C GLY A 5 -18.27 3.33 -5.57
N GLN A 6 -18.62 3.83 -5.59
CA GLN A 6 -17.88 4.55 -6.41
C GLN A 6 -16.65 3.86 -6.83
N GLY A 7 -16.57 2.57 -6.56
CA GLY A 7 -15.54 1.72 -7.07
C GLY A 7 -14.16 2.01 -6.59
N ARG A 8 -14.03 2.77 -5.54
CA ARG A 8 -12.73 3.03 -5.01
C ARG A 8 -12.45 2.10 -3.87
N GLY A 9 -11.80 1.01 -4.21
CA GLY A 9 -11.37 0.09 -3.18
C GLY A 9 -10.17 0.62 -2.45
N ARG A 10 -9.96 0.08 -1.26
CA ARG A 10 -8.78 0.38 -0.47
C ARG A 10 -8.31 -0.84 0.27
N PHE A 11 -7.02 -0.90 0.53
CA PHE A 11 -6.46 -1.94 1.38
C PHE A 11 -5.40 -1.33 2.28
N THR A 12 -5.37 -1.83 3.52
CA THR A 12 -4.61 -1.21 4.60
C THR A 12 -3.75 -2.24 5.30
N ARG A 13 -2.58 -1.82 5.72
CA ARG A 13 -1.67 -2.65 6.50
C ARG A 13 -0.94 -1.83 7.54
N ARG A 14 -0.83 -2.38 8.75
CA ARG A 14 0.03 -1.80 9.78
C ARG A 14 1.40 -2.42 9.63
N LEU A 15 2.43 -1.59 9.50
CA LEU A 15 3.79 -2.05 9.26
C LEU A 15 4.39 -2.73 10.47
N THR A 16 5.07 -3.85 10.23
CA THR A 16 5.90 -4.49 11.24
C THR A 16 7.31 -3.91 11.19
N GLN A 17 8.08 -4.13 12.24
CA GLN A 17 9.47 -3.69 12.25
C GLN A 17 10.26 -4.30 11.09
N SER A 18 10.03 -5.57 10.80
CA SER A 18 10.70 -6.26 9.70
C SER A 18 10.39 -5.61 8.35
N GLU A 19 9.12 -5.26 8.12
CA GLU A 19 8.72 -4.59 6.88
C GLU A 19 9.41 -3.25 6.73
N VAL A 20 9.52 -2.49 7.81
CA VAL A 20 10.21 -1.20 7.79
C VAL A 20 11.68 -1.37 7.46
N GLU A 21 12.33 -2.35 8.10
CA GLU A 21 13.76 -2.60 7.86
C GLU A 21 14.06 -3.05 6.45
N GLN A 22 13.17 -3.85 5.88
CA GLN A 22 13.33 -4.35 4.52
C GLN A 22 12.77 -3.40 3.47
N GLN A 23 12.04 -2.39 3.91
CA GLN A 23 11.43 -1.38 3.03
C GLN A 23 10.44 -1.99 2.04
N ILE A 24 9.73 -3.01 2.49
CA ILE A 24 8.68 -3.66 1.72
C ILE A 24 7.43 -3.78 2.59
N ILE A 25 6.27 -3.87 1.91
CA ILE A 25 5.01 -4.18 2.58
C ILE A 25 4.52 -5.51 2.07
N LEU A 26 4.02 -6.35 2.97
CA LEU A 26 3.48 -7.65 2.62
C LEU A 26 1.96 -7.65 2.84
N PHE A 27 1.22 -7.99 1.79
CA PHE A 27 -0.24 -8.14 1.89
C PHE A 27 -0.62 -9.59 1.61
N PRO A 28 -1.50 -10.18 2.43
CA PRO A 28 -2.08 -11.47 2.06
C PRO A 28 -2.81 -11.32 0.72
N PHE A 29 -2.71 -12.32 -0.14
CA PHE A 29 -3.31 -12.22 -1.47
C PHE A 29 -4.80 -11.88 -1.40
N VAL A 30 -5.52 -12.45 -0.43
CA VAL A 30 -6.96 -12.19 -0.31
C VAL A 30 -7.26 -10.71 -0.10
N ALA A 31 -6.35 -9.95 0.49
CA ALA A 31 -6.56 -8.53 0.75
C ALA A 31 -6.45 -7.69 -0.52
N VAL A 32 -5.76 -8.19 -1.54
CA VAL A 32 -5.50 -7.41 -2.76
C VAL A 32 -6.04 -8.08 -4.02
N ALA A 33 -6.66 -9.24 -3.89
CA ALA A 33 -7.11 -10.01 -5.04
C ALA A 33 -8.10 -9.26 -5.93
N ALA A 34 -8.89 -8.36 -5.35
CA ALA A 34 -9.87 -7.60 -6.10
C ALA A 34 -9.24 -6.53 -7.00
N TYR A 35 -7.98 -6.20 -6.78
CA TYR A 35 -7.31 -5.09 -7.47
C TYR A 35 -6.33 -5.54 -8.54
N PHE A 36 -5.89 -6.78 -8.47
CA PHE A 36 -4.83 -7.27 -9.36
C PHE A 36 -5.18 -8.66 -9.88
N THR A 37 -4.72 -8.92 -11.09
CA THR A 37 -4.76 -10.26 -11.67
C THR A 37 -3.32 -10.67 -11.92
N PHE A 38 -2.90 -11.77 -11.32
CA PHE A 38 -1.51 -12.19 -11.41
C PHE A 38 -1.36 -13.65 -11.77
N GLU A 39 -0.18 -13.96 -12.26
CA GLU A 39 0.32 -15.32 -12.33
C GLU A 39 1.42 -15.48 -11.29
N GLN A 40 1.62 -16.72 -10.82
CA GLN A 40 2.60 -17.02 -9.81
C GLN A 40 3.98 -16.52 -10.22
N GLY A 41 4.66 -15.86 -9.30
CA GLY A 41 6.01 -15.35 -9.54
C GLY A 41 6.06 -14.10 -10.38
N GLU A 42 4.92 -13.59 -10.80
CA GLU A 42 4.85 -12.41 -11.64
C GLU A 42 5.34 -11.16 -10.91
N VAL A 43 6.10 -10.35 -11.62
CA VAL A 43 6.53 -9.04 -11.17
C VAL A 43 5.71 -8.00 -11.93
N PHE A 44 5.18 -7.05 -11.19
CA PHE A 44 4.38 -5.98 -11.80
C PHE A 44 4.65 -4.67 -11.07
N PHE A 45 4.09 -3.59 -11.59
CA PHE A 45 4.33 -2.27 -11.01
C PHE A 45 3.00 -1.58 -10.72
N MET A 46 2.99 -0.71 -9.72
CA MET A 46 1.83 0.11 -9.44
C MET A 46 2.27 1.57 -9.40
N ASP A 47 1.45 2.45 -9.95
CA ASP A 47 1.67 3.89 -9.90
C ASP A 47 0.95 4.43 -8.67
N VAL A 48 1.66 5.20 -7.88
CA VAL A 48 1.14 5.67 -6.59
C VAL A 48 1.38 7.17 -6.47
N LYS A 49 0.34 7.88 -6.05
CA LYS A 49 0.44 9.31 -5.78
C LYS A 49 0.34 9.52 -4.27
N ASP A 50 1.27 10.27 -3.70
CA ASP A 50 1.25 10.55 -2.28
C ASP A 50 0.36 11.76 -1.96
N SER A 51 0.24 12.11 -0.68
CA SER A 51 -0.64 13.19 -0.27
C SER A 51 -0.14 14.57 -0.70
N LEU A 52 1.10 14.66 -1.10
CA LEU A 52 1.68 15.91 -1.63
C LEU A 52 1.57 15.99 -3.15
N GLY A 53 1.00 14.96 -3.78
CA GLY A 53 0.83 14.93 -5.22
C GLY A 53 2.02 14.38 -5.98
N LYS A 54 3.02 13.87 -5.28
CA LYS A 54 4.20 13.30 -5.94
C LYS A 54 3.90 11.89 -6.41
N ASP A 55 4.38 11.57 -7.61
CA ASP A 55 4.18 10.25 -8.21
C ASP A 55 5.32 9.32 -7.88
N TRP A 56 4.95 8.08 -7.58
CA TRP A 56 5.89 7.01 -7.26
C TRP A 56 5.52 5.77 -8.07
N THR A 57 6.50 4.94 -8.37
CA THR A 57 6.27 3.65 -8.99
C THR A 57 6.86 2.59 -8.08
N PHE A 58 6.03 1.67 -7.62
CA PHE A 58 6.46 0.61 -6.72
C PHE A 58 6.49 -0.72 -7.45
N LYS A 59 7.55 -1.48 -7.22
CA LYS A 59 7.70 -2.82 -7.78
C LYS A 59 6.99 -3.82 -6.87
N CYS A 60 6.17 -4.65 -7.45
CA CYS A 60 5.39 -5.64 -6.71
C CYS A 60 5.70 -7.03 -7.22
N LYS A 61 5.54 -8.02 -6.35
CA LYS A 61 5.74 -9.40 -6.74
C LYS A 61 4.72 -10.29 -6.04
N PHE A 62 4.18 -11.23 -6.80
CA PHE A 62 3.26 -12.23 -6.27
C PHE A 62 4.06 -13.44 -5.81
N HIS A 63 3.81 -13.88 -4.58
CA HIS A 63 4.49 -15.02 -3.96
C HIS A 63 3.49 -16.08 -3.58
N THR A 64 3.90 -17.32 -3.68
CA THR A 64 3.10 -18.44 -3.19
C THR A 64 3.87 -19.13 -2.09
N ASN A 65 3.14 -19.57 -1.07
CA ASN A 65 3.71 -20.32 0.05
C ASN A 65 2.68 -21.32 0.52
N GLU A 66 3.02 -22.59 0.51
CA GLU A 66 2.09 -23.65 0.86
C GLU A 66 1.69 -23.62 2.32
N GLU A 67 2.56 -23.13 3.19
CA GLU A 67 2.28 -23.10 4.63
C GLU A 67 1.53 -21.85 5.06
N THR A 68 1.94 -20.68 4.54
CA THR A 68 1.38 -19.40 5.00
C THR A 68 0.40 -18.79 4.03
N GLY A 69 0.23 -19.39 2.86
CA GLY A 69 -0.66 -18.88 1.83
C GLY A 69 0.05 -17.92 0.87
N ASN A 70 -0.69 -17.40 -0.05
CA ASN A 70 -0.17 -16.51 -1.08
C ASN A 70 -0.13 -15.07 -0.58
N TYR A 71 0.85 -14.32 -1.03
CA TYR A 71 0.96 -12.92 -0.62
C TYR A 71 1.62 -12.09 -1.74
N VAL A 72 1.48 -10.77 -1.61
CA VAL A 72 2.06 -9.80 -2.54
C VAL A 72 3.03 -8.93 -1.75
N SER A 73 4.24 -8.76 -2.26
CA SER A 73 5.19 -7.82 -1.69
C SER A 73 5.22 -6.55 -2.53
N ILE A 74 5.25 -5.42 -1.87
CA ILE A 74 5.35 -4.10 -2.51
C ILE A 74 6.65 -3.48 -2.02
N SER A 75 7.60 -3.27 -2.93
CA SER A 75 8.91 -2.73 -2.60
C SER A 75 8.89 -1.21 -2.78
N MET A 76 9.29 -0.49 -1.75
CA MET A 76 9.23 0.98 -1.78
C MET A 76 10.37 1.61 -0.98
N PRO A 77 11.64 1.29 -1.33
CA PRO A 77 12.77 1.75 -0.52
C PRO A 77 12.91 3.27 -0.47
N GLN A 78 12.78 3.94 -1.59
CA GLN A 78 12.96 5.38 -1.63
C GLN A 78 11.83 6.10 -0.91
N PHE A 79 10.60 5.63 -1.09
CA PHE A 79 9.45 6.19 -0.41
C PHE A 79 9.58 6.02 1.10
N SER A 80 9.94 4.81 1.53
CA SER A 80 10.08 4.50 2.96
C SER A 80 11.12 5.40 3.62
N MET A 81 12.24 5.60 2.94
CA MET A 81 13.33 6.42 3.44
C MET A 81 12.95 7.89 3.49
N GLU A 82 12.39 8.39 2.39
CA GLU A 82 12.04 9.81 2.29
C GLU A 82 10.94 10.19 3.30
N LYS A 83 9.97 9.32 3.51
CA LYS A 83 8.84 9.60 4.39
C LYS A 83 9.09 9.19 5.83
N GLY A 84 10.19 8.50 6.11
CA GLY A 84 10.54 8.09 7.46
C GLY A 84 9.54 7.12 8.07
N LEU A 85 9.15 6.10 7.32
CA LEU A 85 8.18 5.13 7.82
C LEU A 85 8.73 4.39 9.03
N LYS A 86 7.85 4.08 9.98
CA LYS A 86 8.21 3.42 11.22
C LYS A 86 7.27 2.24 11.47
N ALA A 87 7.71 1.33 12.32
CA ALA A 87 6.86 0.23 12.76
C ALA A 87 5.58 0.77 13.34
N ASN A 88 4.48 0.09 13.06
CA ASN A 88 3.13 0.45 13.49
C ASN A 88 2.48 1.58 12.70
N ASP A 89 3.19 2.21 11.76
CA ASP A 89 2.53 3.11 10.83
C ASP A 89 1.51 2.32 10.02
N GLU A 90 0.38 2.94 9.74
CA GLU A 90 -0.67 2.32 8.95
C GLU A 90 -0.63 2.87 7.54
N VAL A 91 -0.46 1.98 6.59
CA VAL A 91 -0.37 2.35 5.16
C VAL A 91 -1.65 1.90 4.47
N THR A 92 -2.30 2.81 3.77
CA THR A 92 -3.50 2.52 3.01
C THR A 92 -3.28 2.90 1.55
N PHE A 93 -3.61 1.97 0.66
CA PHE A 93 -3.66 2.23 -0.77
C PHE A 93 -5.12 2.39 -1.17
N VAL A 94 -5.43 3.49 -1.85
CA VAL A 94 -6.77 3.78 -2.33
C VAL A 94 -6.74 3.78 -3.85
N GLU A 95 -7.57 2.95 -4.47
CA GLU A 95 -7.62 2.85 -5.92
C GLU A 95 -8.09 4.15 -6.54
N ARG A 96 -7.37 4.60 -7.57
CA ARG A 96 -7.71 5.81 -8.31
C ARG A 96 -8.51 5.46 -9.55
N PRO A 97 -9.34 6.39 -10.05
CA PRO A 97 -10.09 6.12 -11.28
C PRO A 97 -9.17 5.83 -12.47
N GLN A 98 -9.60 4.96 -13.36
CA GLN A 98 -8.83 4.62 -14.55
C GLN A 98 -8.56 5.82 -15.42
N ARG A 99 -9.45 6.80 -15.40
CA ARG A 99 -9.31 8.01 -16.20
C ARG A 99 -8.17 8.92 -15.76
N ASP A 100 -7.51 8.60 -14.65
CA ASP A 100 -6.40 9.40 -14.14
C ASP A 100 -5.16 9.30 -15.01
N GLY A 101 -5.28 8.71 -16.16
CA GLY A 101 -4.21 8.67 -17.13
C GLY A 101 -4.10 7.33 -17.81
N PRO A 102 -3.43 7.30 -18.96
CA PRO A 102 -3.21 6.04 -19.67
C PRO A 102 -2.15 5.23 -18.95
N GLY A 103 -2.07 3.98 -19.32
CA GLY A 103 -1.05 3.08 -18.82
C GLY A 103 -1.62 1.75 -18.40
N PRO A 104 -0.83 0.70 -18.48
CA PRO A 104 -1.28 -0.64 -18.18
C PRO A 104 -1.32 -0.96 -16.70
N TRP A 105 -0.72 -0.11 -15.86
CA TRP A 105 -0.60 -0.40 -14.44
C TRP A 105 -1.73 0.21 -13.65
N LYS A 106 -2.12 -0.46 -12.57
CA LYS A 106 -3.10 0.08 -11.65
C LYS A 106 -2.54 1.34 -10.98
N LYS A 107 -3.44 2.28 -10.71
CA LYS A 107 -3.09 3.56 -10.09
C LYS A 107 -3.74 3.68 -8.72
N PHE A 108 -2.95 4.12 -7.76
CA PHE A 108 -3.38 4.23 -6.36
C PHE A 108 -2.93 5.55 -5.78
N ARG A 109 -3.58 5.92 -4.68
CA ARG A 109 -3.11 6.97 -3.78
C ARG A 109 -2.67 6.29 -2.50
N ILE A 110 -1.60 6.76 -1.89
CA ILE A 110 -1.11 6.20 -0.63
C ILE A 110 -1.35 7.20 0.49
N GLU A 111 -1.84 6.68 1.62
CA GLU A 111 -2.08 7.44 2.84
C GLU A 111 -1.35 6.78 3.99
N ILE A 112 -0.69 7.58 4.81
CA ILE A 112 0.07 7.07 5.96
C ILE A 112 -0.54 7.68 7.23
N LYS A 113 -0.87 6.83 8.20
CA LYS A 113 -1.33 7.27 9.50
C LYS A 113 -0.38 6.75 10.57
N ARG A 114 -0.13 7.57 11.57
CA ARG A 114 0.78 7.23 12.66
C ARG A 114 0.08 7.43 13.98
N GLN A 115 0.28 6.48 14.88
CA GLN A 115 -0.24 6.60 16.23
C GLN A 115 0.64 7.57 17.01
N ILE A 116 0.00 8.56 17.62
CA ILE A 116 0.67 9.61 18.37
C ILE A 116 0.09 9.60 19.78
N ARG A 117 0.96 9.66 20.79
CA ARG A 117 0.51 9.75 22.16
C ARG A 117 0.61 11.21 22.62
N LEU A 118 -0.53 11.78 22.98
CA LEU A 118 -0.61 13.15 23.48
C LEU A 118 -1.36 13.15 24.81
N PHE A 119 -0.73 13.71 25.84
CA PHE A 119 -1.34 13.80 27.16
C PHE A 119 -1.86 12.45 27.67
N GLY A 120 -1.10 11.39 27.39
CA GLY A 120 -1.47 10.05 27.82
C GLY A 120 -2.55 9.39 26.99
N VAL A 121 -2.99 10.01 25.91
CA VAL A 121 -4.02 9.46 25.02
C VAL A 121 -3.41 9.12 23.68
N ASP A 122 -3.68 7.90 23.18
CA ASP A 122 -3.22 7.48 21.87
C ASP A 122 -4.17 8.01 20.80
N MET A 123 -3.61 8.63 19.78
CA MET A 123 -4.36 9.22 18.68
C MET A 123 -3.72 8.82 17.38
N TRP A 124 -4.54 8.72 16.32
CA TRP A 124 -4.04 8.48 14.98
C TRP A 124 -4.05 9.78 14.20
N GLY A 125 -2.90 10.11 13.62
CA GLY A 125 -2.77 11.28 12.78
C GLY A 125 -2.32 10.90 11.39
N GLU A 126 -2.84 11.60 10.39
CA GLU A 126 -2.42 11.40 9.01
C GLU A 126 -1.13 12.18 8.77
N LEU A 127 -0.15 11.54 8.16
CA LEU A 127 1.11 12.18 7.82
C LEU A 127 0.97 12.88 6.47
N ASN A 128 1.46 14.11 6.41
CA ASN A 128 1.51 14.86 5.15
C ASN A 128 2.77 14.46 4.38
N VAL A 129 2.70 13.29 3.80
CA VAL A 129 3.87 12.73 3.11
C VAL A 129 3.54 12.37 1.69
#